data_df332a2ec9aa2691693d2d7093fd4121
#
_entry.id   df332a2ec9aa2691693d2d7093fd4121
#
_cell.length_a   1.000
_cell.length_b   1.000
_cell.length_c   1.000
_cell.angle_alpha   90.00
_cell.angle_beta   90.00
_cell.angle_gamma   90.00
#
_symmetry.space_group_name_H-M   'P 1'
#
loop_
_entity.id
_entity.type
_entity.pdbx_description
1 polymer ?
#
loop_
_entity_poly.entity_id
_entity_poly.type
_entity_poly.pdbx_seq_one_letter_code
_entity_poly.pdbx_strand_id
1 'polypeptide(L)'
;MHTTITRPARTLALFCALLLAGNVLSTGTARAKSTKGHDHAHNHAHGAKSDVYNGYFKDDQVKPRTLEDWEGEWQSVYPYLVDGTLDPVMADKAKHGDKSAGEYRAYYDAGYKTDVDRIVIAGASVTFFRGQRSAKANYVTDGYEILTYAKGNRGVRFIFRKTDGDDAAPQFIQFSDHNIAPEIADHYHLYWGTDRAALLKEVTNWPTYYPSDLTGKQIVKEMLAH
;
A
#
# COMPACT_ATOMS: atom_id res chain seq x y z
N MET A 1 -4.87 -6.03 43.16
CA MET A 1 -6.14 -6.37 42.52
C MET A 1 -5.88 -6.43 41.02
N HIS A 2 -5.78 -7.64 40.47
CA HIS A 2 -5.54 -7.87 39.06
C HIS A 2 -6.89 -8.09 38.37
N THR A 3 -7.25 -7.23 37.44
CA THR A 3 -8.48 -7.40 36.65
C THR A 3 -8.07 -7.99 35.29
N THR A 4 -8.36 -9.27 35.11
CA THR A 4 -8.16 -10.00 33.85
C THR A 4 -9.36 -9.73 32.93
N ILE A 5 -9.15 -9.11 31.78
CA ILE A 5 -10.17 -8.92 30.75
C ILE A 5 -10.10 -10.09 29.78
N THR A 6 -11.13 -10.97 29.86
CA THR A 6 -11.33 -12.10 28.94
C THR A 6 -12.05 -11.62 27.67
N ARG A 7 -11.46 -11.91 26.50
CA ARG A 7 -12.11 -11.72 25.18
C ARG A 7 -13.07 -12.88 24.89
N PRO A 8 -14.25 -12.65 24.31
CA PRO A 8 -15.14 -13.73 23.89
C PRO A 8 -14.70 -14.34 22.55
N ALA A 9 -14.66 -15.69 22.51
CA ALA A 9 -14.44 -16.48 21.32
C ALA A 9 -15.66 -16.39 20.38
N ARG A 10 -15.41 -16.15 19.09
CA ARG A 10 -16.43 -16.23 18.03
C ARG A 10 -16.58 -17.66 17.57
N THR A 11 -17.77 -18.21 17.82
CA THR A 11 -18.19 -19.57 17.40
C THR A 11 -18.57 -19.54 15.92
N LEU A 12 -17.89 -20.36 15.13
CA LEU A 12 -18.17 -20.59 13.71
C LEU A 12 -19.31 -21.62 13.60
N ALA A 13 -20.47 -21.23 13.10
CA ALA A 13 -21.58 -22.13 12.84
C ALA A 13 -21.44 -22.73 11.43
N LEU A 14 -21.27 -24.07 11.39
CA LEU A 14 -21.22 -24.89 10.19
C LEU A 14 -22.66 -25.28 9.80
N PHE A 15 -23.15 -24.84 8.67
CA PHE A 15 -24.41 -25.31 8.09
C PHE A 15 -24.14 -26.35 7.01
N CYS A 16 -24.45 -27.63 7.32
CA CYS A 16 -24.59 -28.69 6.32
C CYS A 16 -26.02 -28.67 5.78
N ALA A 17 -26.19 -28.53 4.49
CA ALA A 17 -27.44 -28.81 3.79
C ALA A 17 -27.24 -29.97 2.79
N LEU A 18 -27.86 -31.11 3.09
CA LEU A 18 -28.05 -32.21 2.18
C LEU A 18 -29.08 -31.83 1.12
N LEU A 19 -28.83 -32.20 -0.13
CA LEU A 19 -29.85 -32.21 -1.17
C LEU A 19 -29.86 -33.50 -1.97
N LEU A 20 -31.03 -34.05 -2.03
CA LEU A 20 -31.42 -35.29 -2.72
C LEU A 20 -31.39 -35.14 -4.23
N ALA A 21 -31.11 -36.28 -4.86
CA ALA A 21 -31.09 -36.47 -6.29
C ALA A 21 -32.50 -36.52 -6.91
N GLY A 22 -32.58 -36.02 -8.14
CA GLY A 22 -33.71 -36.24 -9.05
C GLY A 22 -33.21 -36.33 -10.48
N ASN A 23 -33.13 -37.59 -10.99
CA ASN A 23 -32.86 -37.89 -12.40
C ASN A 23 -34.11 -37.66 -13.25
N VAL A 24 -33.97 -36.91 -14.34
CA VAL A 24 -34.88 -37.01 -15.50
C VAL A 24 -34.02 -37.01 -16.76
N LEU A 25 -34.02 -38.16 -17.46
CA LEU A 25 -33.51 -38.30 -18.84
C LEU A 25 -34.50 -37.60 -19.81
N SER A 26 -33.98 -36.77 -20.69
CA SER A 26 -34.65 -36.46 -21.96
C SER A 26 -33.61 -36.31 -23.06
N THR A 27 -33.72 -37.19 -24.04
CA THR A 27 -32.93 -37.21 -25.27
C THR A 27 -33.49 -36.19 -26.25
N GLY A 28 -32.65 -35.30 -26.75
CA GLY A 28 -33.00 -34.36 -27.81
C GLY A 28 -31.72 -33.91 -28.56
N THR A 29 -31.53 -34.49 -29.75
CA THR A 29 -30.51 -34.11 -30.72
C THR A 29 -30.84 -32.76 -31.35
N ALA A 30 -29.94 -31.78 -31.27
CA ALA A 30 -29.90 -30.62 -32.15
C ALA A 30 -28.52 -30.00 -32.25
N ARG A 31 -27.89 -30.26 -33.33
CA ARG A 31 -27.05 -29.46 -34.25
C ARG A 31 -26.36 -28.22 -33.68
N ALA A 32 -25.02 -28.25 -33.69
CA ALA A 32 -24.09 -27.15 -33.39
C ALA A 32 -24.36 -25.95 -34.29
N LYS A 33 -24.41 -24.75 -33.65
CA LYS A 33 -24.16 -23.48 -34.29
C LYS A 33 -23.14 -22.73 -33.42
N SER A 34 -21.94 -22.62 -33.96
CA SER A 34 -20.84 -21.84 -33.40
C SER A 34 -21.28 -20.39 -33.28
N THR A 35 -21.32 -19.87 -32.07
CA THR A 35 -21.29 -18.43 -31.82
C THR A 35 -20.11 -18.14 -30.91
N LYS A 36 -19.09 -17.48 -31.48
CA LYS A 36 -18.06 -16.78 -30.74
C LYS A 36 -18.73 -15.77 -29.81
N GLY A 37 -18.69 -15.99 -28.54
CA GLY A 37 -19.14 -15.07 -27.46
C GLY A 37 -17.99 -14.83 -26.52
N HIS A 38 -17.34 -13.82 -26.69
CA HIS A 38 -16.80 -12.76 -25.86
C HIS A 38 -16.44 -13.11 -24.40
N ASP A 39 -15.24 -13.66 -24.23
CA ASP A 39 -14.50 -13.64 -22.97
C ASP A 39 -13.57 -12.41 -22.94
N HIS A 40 -14.14 -11.20 -22.80
CA HIS A 40 -13.33 -9.99 -22.70
C HIS A 40 -13.55 -9.15 -21.43
N ALA A 41 -14.43 -9.58 -20.50
CA ALA A 41 -14.74 -8.78 -19.32
C ALA A 41 -13.68 -8.86 -18.21
N HIS A 42 -12.92 -9.95 -18.10
CA HIS A 42 -11.95 -10.12 -17.00
C HIS A 42 -10.55 -9.53 -17.29
N ASN A 43 -10.16 -9.39 -18.55
CA ASN A 43 -8.83 -8.88 -18.89
C ASN A 43 -8.70 -7.35 -18.75
N HIS A 44 -9.79 -6.60 -18.86
CA HIS A 44 -9.75 -5.14 -18.78
C HIS A 44 -9.57 -4.61 -17.35
N ALA A 45 -10.08 -5.31 -16.33
CA ALA A 45 -9.96 -4.87 -14.95
C ALA A 45 -8.51 -5.07 -14.42
N HIS A 46 -7.85 -6.18 -14.76
CA HIS A 46 -6.45 -6.40 -14.41
C HIS A 46 -5.50 -5.46 -15.14
N GLY A 47 -5.73 -5.20 -16.43
CA GLY A 47 -4.96 -4.22 -17.21
C GLY A 47 -5.08 -2.80 -16.64
N ALA A 48 -6.28 -2.36 -16.30
CA ALA A 48 -6.52 -1.02 -15.76
C ALA A 48 -5.88 -0.80 -14.37
N LYS A 49 -5.91 -1.79 -13.48
CA LYS A 49 -5.22 -1.72 -12.17
C LYS A 49 -3.69 -1.68 -12.37
N SER A 50 -3.14 -2.48 -13.28
CA SER A 50 -1.72 -2.46 -13.62
C SER A 50 -1.30 -1.10 -14.22
N ASP A 51 -2.11 -0.49 -15.08
CA ASP A 51 -1.82 0.83 -15.65
C ASP A 51 -1.78 1.90 -14.56
N VAL A 52 -2.76 1.94 -13.67
CA VAL A 52 -2.80 2.87 -12.54
C VAL A 52 -1.59 2.71 -11.64
N TYR A 53 -1.25 1.47 -11.27
CA TYR A 53 -0.08 1.15 -10.45
C TYR A 53 1.23 1.67 -11.07
N ASN A 54 1.35 1.57 -12.39
CA ASN A 54 2.52 2.05 -13.14
C ASN A 54 2.48 3.57 -13.42
N GLY A 55 1.48 4.29 -12.93
CA GLY A 55 1.34 5.73 -13.09
C GLY A 55 0.70 6.18 -14.39
N TYR A 56 -0.08 5.32 -15.05
CA TYR A 56 -0.84 5.63 -16.25
C TYR A 56 -2.34 5.74 -15.91
N PHE A 57 -2.79 6.96 -15.63
CA PHE A 57 -4.18 7.26 -15.27
C PHE A 57 -4.56 8.68 -15.74
N LYS A 58 -5.85 8.98 -15.79
CA LYS A 58 -6.37 10.31 -16.09
C LYS A 58 -6.66 11.07 -14.81
N ASP A 59 -6.70 12.41 -14.88
CA ASP A 59 -6.95 13.28 -13.72
C ASP A 59 -8.32 13.02 -13.09
N ASP A 60 -9.33 12.76 -13.90
CA ASP A 60 -10.70 12.50 -13.45
C ASP A 60 -10.88 11.17 -12.70
N GLN A 61 -9.91 10.27 -12.81
CA GLN A 61 -9.88 9.01 -12.07
C GLN A 61 -9.38 9.19 -10.62
N VAL A 62 -8.62 10.27 -10.35
CA VAL A 62 -8.11 10.56 -8.99
C VAL A 62 -9.27 11.04 -8.12
N LYS A 63 -9.41 10.46 -6.93
CA LYS A 63 -10.43 10.83 -5.96
C LYS A 63 -9.79 11.21 -4.63
N PRO A 64 -10.37 12.17 -3.88
CA PRO A 64 -9.91 12.48 -2.52
C PRO A 64 -9.91 11.23 -1.65
N ARG A 65 -8.90 11.13 -0.77
CA ARG A 65 -8.75 10.05 0.21
C ARG A 65 -8.65 10.63 1.62
N THR A 66 -8.99 9.83 2.62
CA THR A 66 -8.90 10.18 4.04
C THR A 66 -7.84 9.31 4.72
N LEU A 67 -7.42 9.65 5.94
CA LEU A 67 -6.47 8.85 6.72
C LEU A 67 -6.97 7.42 7.01
N GLU A 68 -8.26 7.17 6.91
CA GLU A 68 -8.87 5.84 7.07
C GLU A 68 -8.28 4.81 6.09
N ASP A 69 -7.87 5.24 4.89
CA ASP A 69 -7.24 4.37 3.89
C ASP A 69 -5.86 3.84 4.32
N TRP A 70 -5.22 4.51 5.31
CA TRP A 70 -3.93 4.14 5.88
C TRP A 70 -4.03 3.80 7.38
N GLU A 71 -5.24 3.59 7.92
CA GLU A 71 -5.43 3.27 9.33
C GLU A 71 -4.75 1.95 9.69
N GLY A 72 -4.06 1.92 10.84
CA GLY A 72 -3.37 0.73 11.32
C GLY A 72 -2.01 1.02 11.95
N GLU A 73 -1.25 -0.05 12.15
CA GLU A 73 0.12 -0.02 12.64
C GLU A 73 1.09 -0.47 11.55
N TRP A 74 2.12 0.34 11.32
CA TRP A 74 3.02 0.25 10.18
C TRP A 74 4.48 0.21 10.62
N GLN A 75 5.30 -0.62 9.98
CA GLN A 75 6.72 -0.75 10.19
C GLN A 75 7.53 -0.28 8.98
N SER A 76 8.66 0.36 9.24
CA SER A 76 9.61 0.75 8.19
C SER A 76 10.28 -0.47 7.59
N VAL A 77 10.46 -0.47 6.27
CA VAL A 77 11.25 -1.50 5.57
C VAL A 77 12.76 -1.25 5.63
N TYR A 78 13.18 -0.08 6.10
CA TYR A 78 14.59 0.29 6.13
C TYR A 78 15.47 -0.68 6.95
N PRO A 79 15.07 -1.14 8.15
CA PRO A 79 15.82 -2.17 8.88
C PRO A 79 16.04 -3.45 8.09
N TYR A 80 15.05 -3.90 7.32
CA TYR A 80 15.14 -5.10 6.48
C TYR A 80 16.07 -4.94 5.27
N LEU A 81 16.24 -3.70 4.78
CA LEU A 81 17.28 -3.41 3.79
C LEU A 81 18.67 -3.46 4.42
N VAL A 82 18.81 -2.85 5.61
CA VAL A 82 20.11 -2.77 6.32
C VAL A 82 20.63 -4.16 6.69
N ASP A 83 19.79 -5.04 7.23
CA ASP A 83 20.17 -6.40 7.68
C ASP A 83 20.28 -7.43 6.53
N GLY A 84 19.96 -7.05 5.29
CA GLY A 84 20.06 -7.92 4.11
C GLY A 84 18.82 -8.77 3.83
N THR A 85 17.75 -8.66 4.63
CA THR A 85 16.49 -9.38 4.39
C THR A 85 15.92 -9.06 3.00
N LEU A 86 16.10 -7.83 2.49
CA LEU A 86 15.64 -7.42 1.15
C LEU A 86 16.63 -7.74 0.01
N ASP A 87 17.75 -8.40 0.24
CA ASP A 87 18.72 -8.74 -0.80
C ASP A 87 18.11 -9.57 -1.96
N PRO A 88 17.16 -10.50 -1.73
CA PRO A 88 16.47 -11.20 -2.82
C PRO A 88 15.70 -10.26 -3.75
N VAL A 89 15.12 -9.17 -3.22
CA VAL A 89 14.41 -8.14 -4.02
C VAL A 89 15.40 -7.38 -4.89
N MET A 90 16.57 -7.00 -4.34
CA MET A 90 17.62 -6.32 -5.08
C MET A 90 18.20 -7.19 -6.20
N ALA A 91 18.39 -8.48 -5.92
CA ALA A 91 18.84 -9.47 -6.89
C ALA A 91 17.83 -9.68 -8.02
N ASP A 92 16.53 -9.66 -7.71
CA ASP A 92 15.47 -9.80 -8.71
C ASP A 92 15.38 -8.56 -9.62
N LYS A 93 15.38 -7.36 -9.02
CA LYS A 93 15.42 -6.10 -9.78
C LYS A 93 16.63 -6.02 -10.73
N ALA A 94 17.78 -6.57 -10.34
CA ALA A 94 18.98 -6.61 -11.19
C ALA A 94 18.82 -7.52 -12.42
N LYS A 95 17.94 -8.52 -12.37
CA LYS A 95 17.67 -9.39 -13.55
C LYS A 95 16.84 -8.68 -14.63
N HIS A 96 16.01 -7.71 -14.22
CA HIS A 96 15.04 -7.07 -15.11
C HIS A 96 15.32 -5.58 -15.37
N GLY A 97 16.25 -4.99 -14.62
CA GLY A 97 16.58 -3.57 -14.69
C GLY A 97 17.97 -3.26 -15.26
N ASP A 98 18.38 -2.02 -15.09
CA ASP A 98 19.60 -1.42 -15.66
C ASP A 98 20.78 -1.33 -14.69
N LYS A 99 20.62 -1.86 -13.44
CA LYS A 99 21.60 -1.77 -12.36
C LYS A 99 21.96 -3.15 -11.81
N SER A 100 23.16 -3.28 -11.27
CA SER A 100 23.53 -4.44 -10.44
C SER A 100 22.73 -4.46 -9.13
N ALA A 101 22.68 -5.60 -8.46
CA ALA A 101 22.02 -5.73 -7.16
C ALA A 101 22.59 -4.76 -6.11
N GLY A 102 23.91 -4.54 -6.13
CA GLY A 102 24.59 -3.58 -5.26
C GLY A 102 24.20 -2.13 -5.52
N GLU A 103 24.05 -1.75 -6.79
CA GLU A 103 23.58 -0.41 -7.18
C GLU A 103 22.10 -0.21 -6.83
N TYR A 104 21.25 -1.24 -7.00
CA TYR A 104 19.88 -1.19 -6.52
C TYR A 104 19.83 -1.05 -4.99
N ARG A 105 20.66 -1.81 -4.25
CA ARG A 105 20.74 -1.67 -2.80
C ARG A 105 21.10 -0.23 -2.38
N ALA A 106 22.10 0.38 -3.02
CA ALA A 106 22.49 1.76 -2.74
C ALA A 106 21.38 2.77 -3.07
N TYR A 107 20.67 2.56 -4.17
CA TYR A 107 19.52 3.37 -4.56
C TYR A 107 18.38 3.29 -3.53
N TYR A 108 18.04 2.07 -3.07
CA TYR A 108 17.01 1.86 -2.06
C TYR A 108 17.46 2.26 -0.65
N ASP A 109 18.76 2.22 -0.34
CA ASP A 109 19.29 2.76 0.90
C ASP A 109 19.01 4.27 1.01
N ALA A 110 19.29 5.03 -0.03
CA ALA A 110 18.94 6.46 -0.09
C ALA A 110 17.42 6.66 -0.01
N GLY A 111 16.65 5.83 -0.74
CA GLY A 111 15.20 5.94 -0.84
C GLY A 111 14.47 5.64 0.46
N TYR A 112 14.81 4.54 1.12
CA TYR A 112 14.08 4.06 2.31
C TYR A 112 14.59 4.64 3.63
N LYS A 113 15.74 5.32 3.61
CA LYS A 113 16.40 5.81 4.82
C LYS A 113 15.48 6.67 5.67
N THR A 114 15.32 6.27 6.94
CA THR A 114 14.49 6.95 7.92
C THR A 114 14.95 6.63 9.35
N ASP A 115 14.66 7.53 10.28
CA ASP A 115 14.75 7.31 11.72
C ASP A 115 13.39 6.97 12.36
N VAL A 116 12.29 7.02 11.57
CA VAL A 116 10.96 6.60 12.01
C VAL A 116 10.78 5.12 11.72
N ASP A 117 10.87 4.31 12.75
CA ASP A 117 10.81 2.85 12.64
C ASP A 117 9.38 2.30 12.63
N ARG A 118 8.41 3.04 13.21
CA ARG A 118 7.02 2.64 13.30
C ARG A 118 6.07 3.84 13.23
N ILE A 119 4.90 3.64 12.60
CA ILE A 119 3.83 4.64 12.53
C ILE A 119 2.53 3.97 12.96
N VAL A 120 1.72 4.67 13.77
CA VAL A 120 0.34 4.27 14.12
C VAL A 120 -0.62 5.34 13.66
N ILE A 121 -1.60 4.95 12.86
CA ILE A 121 -2.66 5.82 12.33
C ILE A 121 -3.99 5.35 12.89
N ALA A 122 -4.72 6.23 13.58
CA ALA A 122 -6.02 5.93 14.18
C ALA A 122 -6.93 7.17 14.07
N GLY A 123 -7.94 7.09 13.21
CA GLY A 123 -8.78 8.23 12.86
C GLY A 123 -7.95 9.39 12.32
N ALA A 124 -8.09 10.58 12.92
CA ALA A 124 -7.31 11.77 12.54
C ALA A 124 -5.88 11.79 13.11
N SER A 125 -5.52 10.84 13.97
CA SER A 125 -4.27 10.85 14.74
C SER A 125 -3.19 10.02 14.08
N VAL A 126 -1.97 10.58 13.96
CA VAL A 126 -0.76 9.86 13.51
C VAL A 126 0.31 9.97 14.59
N THR A 127 0.86 8.82 14.99
CA THR A 127 1.98 8.72 15.95
C THR A 127 3.20 8.18 15.22
N PHE A 128 4.29 8.91 15.30
CA PHE A 128 5.60 8.57 14.73
C PHE A 128 6.51 8.08 15.86
N PHE A 129 7.10 6.89 15.71
CA PHE A 129 8.03 6.32 16.67
C PHE A 129 9.46 6.32 16.12
N ARG A 130 10.39 6.71 16.97
CA ARG A 130 11.85 6.71 16.75
C ARG A 130 12.51 6.02 17.93
N GLY A 131 12.59 4.69 17.88
CA GLY A 131 12.97 3.87 19.02
C GLY A 131 12.01 4.08 20.20
N GLN A 132 12.54 4.56 21.31
CA GLN A 132 11.76 4.82 22.54
C GLN A 132 11.01 6.17 22.55
N ARG A 133 11.28 7.04 21.58
CA ARG A 133 10.62 8.35 21.49
C ARG A 133 9.46 8.27 20.52
N SER A 134 8.41 9.02 20.83
CA SER A 134 7.27 9.19 19.90
C SER A 134 6.85 10.64 19.82
N ALA A 135 6.21 10.98 18.71
CA ALA A 135 5.53 12.26 18.51
C ALA A 135 4.16 11.99 17.87
N LYS A 136 3.11 12.52 18.49
CA LYS A 136 1.72 12.33 18.08
C LYS A 136 1.09 13.65 17.70
N ALA A 137 0.34 13.66 16.59
CA ALA A 137 -0.45 14.82 16.20
C ALA A 137 -1.72 14.42 15.46
N ASN A 138 -2.67 15.34 15.38
CA ASN A 138 -3.87 15.20 14.56
C ASN A 138 -3.68 15.92 13.23
N TYR A 139 -4.25 15.32 12.19
CA TYR A 139 -4.12 15.80 10.82
C TYR A 139 -5.48 15.89 10.14
N VAL A 140 -5.61 16.87 9.24
CA VAL A 140 -6.75 17.01 8.33
C VAL A 140 -6.27 16.97 6.90
N THR A 141 -7.12 16.53 5.99
CA THR A 141 -6.79 16.54 4.57
C THR A 141 -6.48 17.96 4.08
N ASP A 142 -5.43 18.09 3.29
CA ASP A 142 -5.01 19.31 2.60
C ASP A 142 -5.03 19.09 1.07
N GLY A 143 -5.87 18.16 0.61
CA GLY A 143 -6.06 17.80 -0.79
C GLY A 143 -5.04 16.79 -1.30
N TYR A 144 -4.83 16.81 -2.60
CA TYR A 144 -3.83 15.96 -3.28
C TYR A 144 -3.18 16.72 -4.43
N GLU A 145 -2.02 16.23 -4.85
CA GLU A 145 -1.31 16.72 -6.04
C GLU A 145 -0.96 15.55 -6.96
N ILE A 146 -1.15 15.76 -8.25
CA ILE A 146 -0.75 14.81 -9.29
C ILE A 146 0.62 15.22 -9.80
N LEU A 147 1.61 14.35 -9.61
CA LEU A 147 2.99 14.58 -10.05
C LEU A 147 3.24 13.82 -11.34
N THR A 148 3.98 14.45 -12.27
CA THR A 148 4.51 13.78 -13.47
C THR A 148 6.02 13.68 -13.33
N TYR A 149 6.53 12.45 -13.35
CA TYR A 149 7.95 12.17 -13.21
C TYR A 149 8.67 12.28 -14.55
N ALA A 150 10.01 12.34 -14.53
CA ALA A 150 10.83 12.54 -15.71
C ALA A 150 10.65 11.47 -16.82
N LYS A 151 10.22 10.26 -16.43
CA LYS A 151 9.91 9.16 -17.36
C LYS A 151 8.49 9.24 -17.95
N GLY A 152 7.69 10.25 -17.57
CA GLY A 152 6.33 10.46 -18.05
C GLY A 152 5.25 9.71 -17.26
N ASN A 153 5.61 8.79 -16.38
CA ASN A 153 4.67 8.17 -15.44
C ASN A 153 4.28 9.18 -14.34
N ARG A 154 3.15 8.93 -13.71
CA ARG A 154 2.53 9.85 -12.76
C ARG A 154 2.37 9.19 -11.39
N GLY A 155 2.29 10.01 -10.36
CA GLY A 155 1.95 9.59 -9.01
C GLY A 155 1.04 10.61 -8.34
N VAL A 156 0.35 10.19 -7.28
CA VAL A 156 -0.49 11.07 -6.48
C VAL A 156 0.13 11.20 -5.08
N ARG A 157 0.19 12.42 -4.58
CA ARG A 157 0.53 12.73 -3.19
C ARG A 157 -0.75 13.16 -2.49
N PHE A 158 -1.25 12.36 -1.58
CA PHE A 158 -2.37 12.70 -0.69
C PHE A 158 -1.81 13.41 0.53
N ILE A 159 -2.24 14.65 0.75
CA ILE A 159 -1.60 15.60 1.64
C ILE A 159 -2.46 15.84 2.86
N PHE A 160 -1.83 15.82 4.03
CA PHE A 160 -2.48 16.12 5.30
C PHE A 160 -1.65 17.15 6.06
N ARG A 161 -2.34 18.08 6.72
CA ARG A 161 -1.77 19.14 7.50
C ARG A 161 -2.08 18.94 8.98
N LYS A 162 -1.06 19.13 9.82
CA LYS A 162 -1.20 19.09 11.28
C LYS A 162 -2.15 20.18 11.77
N THR A 163 -3.06 19.81 12.66
CA THR A 163 -3.98 20.75 13.33
C THR A 163 -3.58 21.01 14.77
N ASP A 164 -3.09 19.99 15.46
CA ASP A 164 -2.66 20.03 16.86
C ASP A 164 -1.70 18.86 17.16
N GLY A 165 -1.20 18.78 18.38
CA GLY A 165 -0.34 17.71 18.88
C GLY A 165 1.10 18.17 19.11
N ASP A 166 2.01 17.19 19.21
CA ASP A 166 3.40 17.40 19.60
C ASP A 166 4.16 18.28 18.57
N ASP A 167 5.00 19.19 19.06
CA ASP A 167 5.84 20.03 18.19
C ASP A 167 6.82 19.20 17.35
N ALA A 168 7.26 18.06 17.85
CA ALA A 168 8.15 17.14 17.15
C ALA A 168 7.44 16.35 16.02
N ALA A 169 6.11 16.42 15.92
CA ALA A 169 5.37 15.83 14.81
C ALA A 169 5.41 16.77 13.58
N PRO A 170 5.53 16.20 12.35
CA PRO A 170 5.63 16.98 11.12
C PRO A 170 4.43 17.90 10.89
N GLN A 171 4.65 19.07 10.31
CA GLN A 171 3.58 20.00 9.93
C GLN A 171 2.73 19.47 8.76
N PHE A 172 3.39 18.81 7.79
CA PHE A 172 2.74 18.17 6.66
C PHE A 172 3.21 16.73 6.53
N ILE A 173 2.29 15.84 6.13
CA ILE A 173 2.56 14.48 5.72
C ILE A 173 1.91 14.23 4.37
N GLN A 174 2.59 13.47 3.49
CA GLN A 174 2.11 13.19 2.14
C GLN A 174 2.28 11.71 1.85
N PHE A 175 1.18 11.02 1.60
CA PHE A 175 1.16 9.60 1.27
C PHE A 175 1.18 9.37 -0.24
N SER A 176 1.85 8.30 -0.65
CA SER A 176 1.79 7.75 -2.01
C SER A 176 1.89 6.23 -1.92
N ASP A 177 0.91 5.51 -2.48
CA ASP A 177 0.80 4.04 -2.38
C ASP A 177 0.34 3.38 -3.68
N HIS A 178 0.54 4.05 -4.81
CA HIS A 178 0.09 3.66 -6.14
C HIS A 178 -1.43 3.65 -6.35
N ASN A 179 -2.26 3.78 -5.30
CA ASN A 179 -3.70 3.96 -5.41
C ASN A 179 -4.05 5.43 -5.66
N ILE A 180 -5.07 5.67 -6.48
CA ILE A 180 -5.50 7.02 -6.87
C ILE A 180 -6.93 7.34 -6.42
N ALA A 181 -7.60 6.39 -5.77
CA ALA A 181 -8.95 6.50 -5.24
C ALA A 181 -9.02 5.80 -3.88
N PRO A 182 -10.08 6.01 -3.07
CA PRO A 182 -10.23 5.37 -1.76
C PRO A 182 -10.07 3.86 -1.83
N GLU A 183 -9.04 3.35 -1.18
CA GLU A 183 -8.70 1.93 -1.02
C GLU A 183 -7.76 1.79 0.17
N ILE A 184 -7.93 0.74 0.98
CA ILE A 184 -7.00 0.42 2.08
C ILE A 184 -5.63 0.12 1.49
N ALA A 185 -4.60 0.79 2.00
CA ALA A 185 -3.24 0.64 1.52
C ALA A 185 -2.62 -0.70 1.96
N ASP A 186 -1.95 -1.39 1.05
CA ASP A 186 -1.13 -2.57 1.35
C ASP A 186 0.26 -2.16 1.84
N HIS A 187 0.78 -1.07 1.34
CA HIS A 187 2.00 -0.38 1.75
C HIS A 187 1.94 1.08 1.30
N TYR A 188 2.83 1.93 1.79
CA TYR A 188 2.92 3.30 1.32
C TYR A 188 4.32 3.90 1.47
N HIS A 189 4.57 4.93 0.67
CA HIS A 189 5.67 5.87 0.81
C HIS A 189 5.17 7.10 1.57
N LEU A 190 5.94 7.58 2.54
CA LEU A 190 5.56 8.76 3.31
C LEU A 190 6.63 9.85 3.21
N TYR A 191 6.19 11.05 2.92
CA TYR A 191 7.00 12.26 2.90
C TYR A 191 6.50 13.19 3.98
N TRP A 192 7.40 13.77 4.78
CA TRP A 192 7.00 14.64 5.88
C TRP A 192 7.98 15.78 6.11
N GLY A 193 7.48 16.91 6.62
CA GLY A 193 8.27 18.09 6.89
C GLY A 193 7.44 19.30 7.29
N THR A 194 8.06 20.47 7.20
CA THR A 194 7.44 21.75 7.54
C THR A 194 6.94 22.53 6.33
N ASP A 195 7.40 22.21 5.13
CA ASP A 195 7.07 22.91 3.89
C ASP A 195 6.39 21.95 2.90
N ARG A 196 5.09 22.18 2.66
CA ARG A 196 4.24 21.42 1.74
C ARG A 196 4.83 21.36 0.32
N ALA A 197 5.27 22.50 -0.20
CA ALA A 197 5.72 22.61 -1.58
C ALA A 197 7.12 22.00 -1.79
N ALA A 198 7.99 22.08 -0.79
CA ALA A 198 9.30 21.42 -0.81
C ALA A 198 9.15 19.89 -0.85
N LEU A 199 8.21 19.33 -0.08
CA LEU A 199 7.95 17.89 -0.05
C LEU A 199 7.46 17.35 -1.41
N LEU A 200 6.74 18.13 -2.21
CA LEU A 200 6.31 17.73 -3.55
C LEU A 200 7.48 17.57 -4.53
N LYS A 201 8.61 18.20 -4.26
CA LYS A 201 9.84 18.12 -5.07
C LYS A 201 10.75 16.99 -4.62
N GLU A 202 10.49 16.37 -3.45
CA GLU A 202 11.30 15.26 -2.95
C GLU A 202 10.99 13.98 -3.74
N VAL A 203 12.02 13.48 -4.41
CA VAL A 203 11.94 12.28 -5.25
C VAL A 203 13.10 11.31 -4.99
N THR A 204 13.98 11.61 -4.05
CA THR A 204 15.18 10.83 -3.74
C THR A 204 15.07 10.03 -2.46
N ASN A 205 14.28 10.51 -1.48
CA ASN A 205 14.00 9.83 -0.22
C ASN A 205 12.49 9.59 -0.09
N TRP A 206 12.11 8.33 -0.07
CA TRP A 206 10.71 7.87 0.03
C TRP A 206 10.59 6.74 1.06
N PRO A 207 10.74 7.03 2.35
CA PRO A 207 10.55 6.03 3.40
C PRO A 207 9.28 5.22 3.19
N THR A 208 9.43 3.90 3.25
CA THR A 208 8.37 2.96 2.88
C THR A 208 7.95 2.15 4.08
N TYR A 209 6.65 1.94 4.21
CA TYR A 209 6.03 1.27 5.35
C TYR A 209 5.10 0.16 4.88
N TYR A 210 5.16 -0.96 5.60
CA TYR A 210 4.28 -2.11 5.46
C TYR A 210 3.54 -2.36 6.78
N PRO A 211 2.40 -3.08 6.79
CA PRO A 211 1.70 -3.46 8.01
C PRO A 211 2.65 -4.15 9.01
N SER A 212 2.54 -3.80 10.30
CA SER A 212 3.45 -4.28 11.34
C SER A 212 3.29 -5.77 11.68
N ASP A 213 2.21 -6.41 11.25
CA ASP A 213 1.97 -7.85 11.40
C ASP A 213 2.68 -8.71 10.33
N LEU A 214 3.23 -8.09 9.28
CA LEU A 214 3.99 -8.79 8.27
C LEU A 214 5.43 -9.06 8.74
N THR A 215 5.88 -10.29 8.53
CA THR A 215 7.30 -10.65 8.70
C THR A 215 8.14 -10.15 7.52
N GLY A 216 9.45 -9.98 7.70
CA GLY A 216 10.35 -9.60 6.60
C GLY A 216 10.27 -10.55 5.38
N LYS A 217 10.03 -11.86 5.59
CA LYS A 217 9.82 -12.82 4.50
C LYS A 217 8.54 -12.56 3.71
N GLN A 218 7.47 -12.14 4.40
CA GLN A 218 6.21 -11.77 3.73
C GLN A 218 6.38 -10.48 2.94
N ILE A 219 7.06 -9.48 3.52
CA ILE A 219 7.39 -8.22 2.82
C ILE A 219 8.21 -8.49 1.55
N VAL A 220 9.24 -9.35 1.63
CA VAL A 220 10.02 -9.78 0.44
C VAL A 220 9.10 -10.41 -0.61
N LYS A 221 8.19 -11.28 -0.20
CA LYS A 221 7.23 -11.92 -1.12
C LYS A 221 6.33 -10.89 -1.81
N GLU A 222 5.79 -9.93 -1.04
CA GLU A 222 4.98 -8.84 -1.61
C GLU A 222 5.79 -8.01 -2.62
N MET A 223 7.02 -7.60 -2.27
CA MET A 223 7.89 -6.82 -3.14
C MET A 223 8.31 -7.55 -4.43
N LEU A 224 8.37 -8.88 -4.41
CA LEU A 224 8.69 -9.70 -5.59
C LEU A 224 7.45 -9.96 -6.48
N ALA A 225 6.24 -9.72 -5.97
CA ALA A 225 4.99 -9.89 -6.71
C ALA A 225 4.61 -8.63 -7.51
N HIS A 226 5.30 -7.52 -7.28
CA HIS A 226 5.16 -6.21 -7.95
C HIS A 226 6.36 -6.00 -8.88
#